data_295e1f25ce40250ddf138ba6c591c409
#
_entry.id   295e1f25ce40250ddf138ba6c591c409
#
_cell.length_a   1.000
_cell.length_b   1.000
_cell.length_c   1.000
_cell.angle_alpha   90.00
_cell.angle_beta   90.00
_cell.angle_gamma   90.00
#
_symmetry.space_group_name_H-M   'P 1'
#
loop_
_entity.id
_entity.type
_entity.pdbx_description
1 polymer ?
#
loop_
_entity_poly.entity_id
_entity_poly.type
_entity_poly.pdbx_seq_one_letter_code
_entity_poly.pdbx_strand_id
1 'polypeptide(L)'
;MPDGMIQKERKKRIIKQTAMKAILVIILVCIAMITFLLLFQVRKIEVSGNQYLSRQEIADWVQDDNWSSNSLYVMIRNHLMNHELLPAMEEANVTMKNPWTVKVTIKEKRVAGYIVSGDECIYFDKDGIVLAKTKELWDGIPCIEGLEVKKVQLYKELPVSKANKKAFGNLLDMTMTLKKCDLAPDKIVCSGSDLYLFFGNKCVNVGHTNLEERIMQISPILEKLGDQGGTLYLENF
;
A
#
# COMPACT_ATOMS: atom_id res chain seq x y z
N MET A 1 -16.60 -41.04 71.58
CA MET A 1 -16.20 -39.80 70.94
C MET A 1 -14.98 -39.90 69.96
N PRO A 2 -14.70 -41.00 69.26
CA PRO A 2 -13.60 -41.03 68.24
C PRO A 2 -14.02 -40.76 66.79
N ASP A 3 -15.32 -40.97 66.40
CA ASP A 3 -15.75 -40.91 65.03
C ASP A 3 -15.68 -39.53 64.37
N GLY A 4 -15.88 -38.45 65.08
CA GLY A 4 -15.84 -37.11 64.54
C GLY A 4 -14.45 -36.63 64.07
N MET A 5 -13.39 -37.11 64.75
CA MET A 5 -12.00 -36.78 64.37
C MET A 5 -11.57 -37.54 63.10
N ILE A 6 -11.94 -38.80 62.97
CA ILE A 6 -11.64 -39.64 61.80
C ILE A 6 -12.34 -39.10 60.54
N GLN A 7 -13.59 -38.66 60.63
CA GLN A 7 -14.30 -38.01 59.52
C GLN A 7 -13.68 -36.67 59.15
N LYS A 8 -13.20 -35.87 60.09
CA LYS A 8 -12.54 -34.58 59.83
C LYS A 8 -11.19 -34.78 59.14
N GLU A 9 -10.43 -35.77 59.47
CA GLU A 9 -9.17 -36.14 58.82
C GLU A 9 -9.40 -36.71 57.45
N ARG A 10 -10.41 -37.54 57.21
CA ARG A 10 -10.80 -38.02 55.87
C ARG A 10 -11.23 -36.89 54.96
N LYS A 11 -12.08 -35.94 55.44
CA LYS A 11 -12.45 -34.74 54.70
C LYS A 11 -11.23 -33.89 54.32
N LYS A 12 -10.31 -33.65 55.25
CA LYS A 12 -9.07 -32.90 54.96
C LYS A 12 -8.21 -33.59 53.89
N ARG A 13 -8.08 -34.93 53.91
CA ARG A 13 -7.33 -35.69 52.90
C ARG A 13 -7.99 -35.62 51.54
N ILE A 14 -9.32 -35.75 51.44
CA ILE A 14 -10.08 -35.62 50.19
C ILE A 14 -9.92 -34.21 49.64
N ILE A 15 -10.09 -33.17 50.45
CA ILE A 15 -9.91 -31.76 50.02
C ILE A 15 -8.49 -31.53 49.52
N LYS A 16 -7.46 -32.05 50.23
CA LYS A 16 -6.07 -31.92 49.81
C LYS A 16 -5.79 -32.65 48.49
N GLN A 17 -6.35 -33.85 48.30
CA GLN A 17 -6.22 -34.61 47.04
C GLN A 17 -6.92 -33.91 45.89
N THR A 18 -8.14 -33.36 46.12
CA THR A 18 -8.89 -32.61 45.10
C THR A 18 -8.17 -31.31 44.72
N ALA A 19 -7.65 -30.58 45.73
CA ALA A 19 -6.86 -29.38 45.51
C ALA A 19 -5.56 -29.68 44.72
N MET A 20 -4.88 -30.78 45.05
CA MET A 20 -3.67 -31.20 44.33
C MET A 20 -3.96 -31.59 42.87
N LYS A 21 -5.08 -32.28 42.58
CA LYS A 21 -5.54 -32.58 41.21
C LYS A 21 -5.90 -31.31 40.45
N ALA A 22 -6.58 -30.35 41.09
CA ALA A 22 -6.91 -29.07 40.49
C ALA A 22 -5.65 -28.27 40.10
N ILE A 23 -4.67 -28.22 40.99
CA ILE A 23 -3.38 -27.57 40.72
C ILE A 23 -2.66 -28.25 39.56
N LEU A 24 -2.65 -29.58 39.48
CA LEU A 24 -2.04 -30.33 38.39
C LEU A 24 -2.71 -29.99 37.05
N VAL A 25 -4.04 -29.92 37.00
CA VAL A 25 -4.82 -29.54 35.81
C VAL A 25 -4.47 -28.11 35.37
N ILE A 26 -4.40 -27.17 36.32
CA ILE A 26 -4.02 -25.78 36.03
C ILE A 26 -2.62 -25.73 35.43
N ILE A 27 -1.65 -26.44 36.00
CA ILE A 27 -0.29 -26.51 35.48
C ILE A 27 -0.28 -27.07 34.03
N LEU A 28 -1.02 -28.14 33.77
CA LEU A 28 -1.13 -28.71 32.43
C LEU A 28 -1.75 -27.72 31.43
N VAL A 29 -2.80 -27.00 31.82
CA VAL A 29 -3.41 -25.95 31.00
C VAL A 29 -2.44 -24.80 30.73
N CYS A 30 -1.67 -24.36 31.76
CA CYS A 30 -0.66 -23.33 31.56
C CYS A 30 0.46 -23.77 30.60
N ILE A 31 0.95 -25.01 30.73
CA ILE A 31 1.96 -25.58 29.82
C ILE A 31 1.41 -25.64 28.39
N ALA A 32 0.17 -26.13 28.20
CA ALA A 32 -0.46 -26.21 26.90
C ALA A 32 -0.64 -24.80 26.28
N MET A 33 -1.03 -23.81 27.07
CA MET A 33 -1.18 -22.44 26.63
C MET A 33 0.15 -21.80 26.26
N ILE A 34 1.22 -22.01 27.05
CA ILE A 34 2.56 -21.52 26.70
C ILE A 34 3.06 -22.19 25.42
N THR A 35 2.90 -23.49 25.29
CA THR A 35 3.28 -24.22 24.07
C THR A 35 2.53 -23.71 22.85
N PHE A 36 1.23 -23.44 22.98
CA PHE A 36 0.42 -22.85 21.94
C PHE A 36 0.93 -21.46 21.52
N LEU A 37 1.22 -20.58 22.47
CA LEU A 37 1.76 -19.24 22.18
C LEU A 37 3.11 -19.31 21.48
N LEU A 38 4.01 -20.21 21.90
CA LEU A 38 5.32 -20.42 21.28
C LEU A 38 5.22 -21.01 19.86
N LEU A 39 4.22 -21.88 19.63
CA LEU A 39 4.00 -22.48 18.31
C LEU A 39 3.56 -21.43 17.29
N PHE A 40 2.75 -20.46 17.69
CA PHE A 40 2.22 -19.39 16.83
C PHE A 40 3.10 -18.15 16.80
N GLN A 41 4.33 -18.22 17.25
CA GLN A 41 5.27 -17.11 17.15
C GLN A 41 5.68 -16.87 15.70
N VAL A 42 5.49 -15.64 15.18
CA VAL A 42 5.91 -15.23 13.83
C VAL A 42 7.44 -15.28 13.72
N ARG A 43 7.95 -16.14 12.85
CA ARG A 43 9.38 -16.27 12.53
C ARG A 43 9.71 -15.83 11.12
N LYS A 44 8.70 -15.83 10.23
CA LYS A 44 8.87 -15.48 8.83
C LYS A 44 7.65 -14.74 8.31
N ILE A 45 7.89 -13.65 7.58
CA ILE A 45 6.88 -12.93 6.80
C ILE A 45 7.25 -13.09 5.33
N GLU A 46 6.36 -13.68 4.55
CA GLU A 46 6.48 -13.80 3.10
C GLU A 46 5.64 -12.73 2.44
N VAL A 47 6.31 -11.80 1.73
CA VAL A 47 5.65 -10.68 1.05
C VAL A 47 5.59 -10.94 -0.45
N SER A 48 4.44 -10.64 -1.06
CA SER A 48 4.22 -10.72 -2.51
C SER A 48 3.32 -9.58 -2.99
N GLY A 49 3.50 -9.17 -4.27
CA GLY A 49 2.72 -8.10 -4.91
C GLY A 49 3.29 -6.70 -4.68
N ASN A 50 4.40 -6.58 -3.95
CA ASN A 50 5.09 -5.31 -3.77
C ASN A 50 5.93 -4.97 -5.01
N GLN A 51 5.86 -3.69 -5.43
CA GLN A 51 6.66 -3.09 -6.51
C GLN A 51 7.54 -1.96 -5.96
N TYR A 52 6.96 -1.07 -5.18
CA TYR A 52 7.58 0.15 -4.67
C TYR A 52 7.83 0.10 -3.15
N LEU A 53 6.90 -0.50 -2.40
CA LEU A 53 7.08 -0.72 -0.97
C LEU A 53 8.15 -1.79 -0.73
N SER A 54 9.07 -1.50 0.16
CA SER A 54 10.06 -2.49 0.57
C SER A 54 9.41 -3.61 1.40
N ARG A 55 10.01 -4.80 1.34
CA ARG A 55 9.54 -5.93 2.17
C ARG A 55 9.62 -5.61 3.66
N GLN A 56 10.57 -4.75 4.05
CA GLN A 56 10.74 -4.34 5.44
C GLN A 56 9.60 -3.45 5.90
N GLU A 57 9.21 -2.43 5.11
CA GLU A 57 8.07 -1.56 5.44
C GLU A 57 6.77 -2.35 5.61
N ILE A 58 6.57 -3.37 4.76
CA ILE A 58 5.39 -4.24 4.85
C ILE A 58 5.47 -5.14 6.09
N ALA A 59 6.66 -5.65 6.42
CA ALA A 59 6.86 -6.45 7.61
C ALA A 59 6.65 -5.62 8.88
N ASP A 60 7.14 -4.39 8.92
CA ASP A 60 6.97 -3.46 10.02
C ASP A 60 5.48 -3.07 10.20
N TRP A 61 4.76 -2.86 9.07
CA TRP A 61 3.31 -2.65 9.11
C TRP A 61 2.55 -3.84 9.69
N VAL A 62 2.94 -5.08 9.36
CA VAL A 62 2.32 -6.29 9.94
C VAL A 62 2.62 -6.41 11.42
N GLN A 63 3.82 -5.98 11.86
CA GLN A 63 4.34 -6.11 13.23
C GLN A 63 4.36 -4.79 14.00
N ASP A 64 3.40 -3.89 13.75
CA ASP A 64 3.36 -2.55 14.32
C ASP A 64 2.96 -2.49 15.81
N ASP A 65 2.55 -3.61 16.41
CA ASP A 65 2.19 -3.69 17.82
C ASP A 65 2.87 -4.85 18.57
N ASN A 66 2.79 -4.81 19.91
CA ASN A 66 3.44 -5.79 20.78
C ASN A 66 2.86 -7.22 20.65
N TRP A 67 1.64 -7.39 20.15
CA TRP A 67 0.96 -8.67 19.99
C TRP A 67 1.19 -9.30 18.63
N SER A 68 1.70 -8.53 17.67
CA SER A 68 1.96 -8.96 16.30
C SER A 68 3.12 -9.97 16.16
N SER A 69 3.76 -10.30 17.27
CA SER A 69 4.66 -11.45 17.35
C SER A 69 3.92 -12.81 17.28
N ASN A 70 2.58 -12.82 17.42
CA ASN A 70 1.75 -14.01 17.31
C ASN A 70 0.99 -14.04 15.97
N SER A 71 1.21 -15.08 15.16
CA SER A 71 0.64 -15.19 13.79
C SER A 71 -0.89 -15.29 13.80
N LEU A 72 -1.48 -15.91 14.83
CA LEU A 72 -2.92 -16.02 14.96
C LEU A 72 -3.54 -14.65 15.27
N TYR A 73 -2.89 -13.87 16.14
CA TYR A 73 -3.30 -12.50 16.44
C TYR A 73 -3.23 -11.62 15.16
N VAL A 74 -2.12 -11.67 14.44
CA VAL A 74 -1.95 -10.94 13.18
C VAL A 74 -3.07 -11.26 12.19
N MET A 75 -3.41 -12.54 12.02
CA MET A 75 -4.49 -12.96 11.14
C MET A 75 -5.85 -12.41 11.61
N ILE A 76 -6.18 -12.55 12.89
CA ILE A 76 -7.44 -12.05 13.48
C ILE A 76 -7.54 -10.54 13.33
N ARG A 77 -6.47 -9.79 13.66
CA ARG A 77 -6.43 -8.33 13.55
C ARG A 77 -6.72 -7.88 12.12
N ASN A 78 -6.05 -8.46 11.13
CA ASN A 78 -6.23 -8.06 9.74
C ASN A 78 -7.61 -8.42 9.16
N HIS A 79 -8.26 -9.50 9.64
CA HIS A 79 -9.56 -9.90 9.13
C HIS A 79 -10.76 -9.31 9.89
N LEU A 80 -10.63 -9.08 11.20
CA LEU A 80 -11.74 -8.69 12.06
C LEU A 80 -11.63 -7.27 12.61
N MET A 81 -10.43 -6.68 12.69
CA MET A 81 -10.19 -5.39 13.33
C MET A 81 -9.92 -4.24 12.35
N ASN A 82 -10.09 -4.45 11.02
CA ASN A 82 -9.84 -3.45 9.98
C ASN A 82 -8.51 -2.71 10.18
N HIS A 83 -7.41 -3.46 10.15
CA HIS A 83 -6.07 -2.87 10.26
C HIS A 83 -5.86 -1.85 9.14
N GLU A 84 -5.50 -0.61 9.52
CA GLU A 84 -5.33 0.49 8.58
C GLU A 84 -4.19 0.21 7.60
N LEU A 85 -4.47 0.34 6.30
CA LEU A 85 -3.48 0.09 5.25
C LEU A 85 -2.45 1.22 5.21
N LEU A 86 -1.21 0.90 4.82
CA LEU A 86 -0.26 1.95 4.45
C LEU A 86 -0.83 2.78 3.30
N PRO A 87 -0.60 4.11 3.28
CA PRO A 87 -1.17 4.99 2.26
C PRO A 87 -0.84 4.61 0.81
N ALA A 88 0.27 3.90 0.59
CA ALA A 88 0.66 3.37 -0.71
C ALA A 88 -0.03 2.03 -1.06
N MET A 89 -0.74 1.40 -0.13
CA MET A 89 -1.48 0.16 -0.38
C MET A 89 -2.92 0.45 -0.81
N GLU A 90 -3.38 -0.26 -1.83
CA GLU A 90 -4.79 -0.31 -2.24
C GLU A 90 -5.51 -1.45 -1.50
N GLU A 91 -4.87 -2.61 -1.42
CA GLU A 91 -5.38 -3.80 -0.75
C GLU A 91 -4.25 -4.57 -0.07
N ALA A 92 -4.55 -5.23 1.03
CA ALA A 92 -3.66 -6.18 1.68
C ALA A 92 -4.44 -7.41 2.14
N ASN A 93 -3.90 -8.58 1.84
CA ASN A 93 -4.43 -9.85 2.30
C ASN A 93 -3.37 -10.57 3.13
N VAL A 94 -3.65 -10.75 4.40
CA VAL A 94 -2.76 -11.39 5.36
C VAL A 94 -3.30 -12.78 5.68
N THR A 95 -2.50 -13.81 5.38
CA THR A 95 -2.88 -15.21 5.60
C THR A 95 -1.78 -15.95 6.37
N MET A 96 -2.15 -16.96 7.08
CA MET A 96 -1.22 -17.84 7.79
C MET A 96 -0.91 -19.06 6.91
N LYS A 97 0.34 -19.18 6.47
CA LYS A 97 0.81 -20.35 5.70
C LYS A 97 1.05 -21.55 6.60
N ASN A 98 1.59 -21.32 7.77
CA ASN A 98 1.78 -22.26 8.88
C ASN A 98 1.87 -21.46 10.20
N PRO A 99 1.86 -22.11 11.39
CA PRO A 99 1.79 -21.37 12.65
C PRO A 99 2.87 -20.30 12.88
N TRP A 100 4.02 -20.40 12.23
CA TRP A 100 5.14 -19.44 12.38
C TRP A 100 5.44 -18.62 11.11
N THR A 101 4.65 -18.78 10.05
CA THR A 101 4.84 -18.05 8.79
C THR A 101 3.57 -17.32 8.39
N VAL A 102 3.65 -16.00 8.31
CA VAL A 102 2.60 -15.11 7.79
C VAL A 102 2.91 -14.81 6.33
N LYS A 103 1.93 -14.99 5.44
CA LYS A 103 2.00 -14.57 4.05
C LYS A 103 1.17 -13.31 3.87
N VAL A 104 1.80 -12.27 3.34
CA VAL A 104 1.18 -10.97 3.03
C VAL A 104 1.19 -10.79 1.52
N THR A 105 0.01 -10.65 0.95
CA THR A 105 -0.17 -10.30 -0.46
C THR A 105 -0.76 -8.92 -0.52
N ILE A 106 -0.03 -7.98 -1.12
CA ILE A 106 -0.48 -6.60 -1.25
C ILE A 106 -0.76 -6.24 -2.70
N LYS A 107 -1.60 -5.23 -2.88
CA LYS A 107 -1.78 -4.50 -4.12
C LYS A 107 -1.47 -3.04 -3.82
N GLU A 108 -0.44 -2.52 -4.47
CA GLU A 108 -0.05 -1.14 -4.31
C GLU A 108 -0.92 -0.22 -5.14
N LYS A 109 -1.10 1.02 -4.67
CA LYS A 109 -1.74 2.08 -5.43
C LYS A 109 -0.91 2.39 -6.67
N ARG A 110 -1.61 2.73 -7.74
CA ARG A 110 -0.95 3.07 -9.00
C ARG A 110 -0.36 4.45 -8.94
N VAL A 111 0.87 4.54 -9.42
CA VAL A 111 1.55 5.81 -9.62
C VAL A 111 0.98 6.49 -10.87
N ALA A 112 0.59 7.75 -10.73
CA ALA A 112 0.09 8.59 -11.82
C ALA A 112 1.22 9.31 -12.57
N GLY A 113 2.29 9.64 -11.85
CA GLY A 113 3.46 10.31 -12.39
C GLY A 113 4.46 10.65 -11.29
N TYR A 114 5.57 11.25 -11.69
CA TYR A 114 6.54 11.79 -10.74
C TYR A 114 6.98 13.20 -11.14
N ILE A 115 7.38 13.98 -10.16
CA ILE A 115 8.08 15.26 -10.33
C ILE A 115 9.49 15.15 -9.79
N VAL A 116 10.40 15.95 -10.35
CA VAL A 116 11.77 16.07 -9.85
C VAL A 116 11.86 17.28 -8.93
N SER A 117 12.36 17.09 -7.72
CA SER A 117 12.57 18.14 -6.74
C SER A 117 13.98 18.00 -6.12
N GLY A 118 14.90 18.83 -6.53
CA GLY A 118 16.33 18.65 -6.22
C GLY A 118 16.86 17.36 -6.84
N ASP A 119 17.43 16.47 -6.00
CA ASP A 119 17.99 15.18 -6.42
C ASP A 119 16.99 14.02 -6.25
N GLU A 120 15.74 14.30 -5.89
CA GLU A 120 14.74 13.28 -5.61
C GLU A 120 13.60 13.28 -6.63
N CYS A 121 13.11 12.09 -6.98
CA CYS A 121 11.88 11.85 -7.70
C CYS A 121 10.76 11.65 -6.68
N ILE A 122 9.68 12.41 -6.83
CA ILE A 122 8.52 12.39 -5.96
C ILE A 122 7.37 11.77 -6.72
N TYR A 123 7.02 10.56 -6.38
CA TYR A 123 5.95 9.77 -7.01
C TYR A 123 4.63 10.02 -6.30
N PHE A 124 3.54 10.15 -7.08
CA PHE A 124 2.20 10.37 -6.54
C PHE A 124 1.16 9.53 -7.28
N ASP A 125 0.03 9.28 -6.61
CA ASP A 125 -1.09 8.51 -7.15
C ASP A 125 -2.09 9.38 -7.92
N LYS A 126 -3.16 8.75 -8.42
CA LYS A 126 -4.27 9.39 -9.12
C LYS A 126 -5.03 10.44 -8.29
N ASP A 127 -4.90 10.38 -6.98
CA ASP A 127 -5.54 11.32 -6.04
C ASP A 127 -4.56 12.44 -5.63
N GLY A 128 -3.35 12.44 -6.22
CA GLY A 128 -2.29 13.41 -5.93
C GLY A 128 -1.56 13.17 -4.62
N ILE A 129 -1.73 12.00 -4.01
CA ILE A 129 -1.06 11.64 -2.76
C ILE A 129 0.35 11.16 -3.04
N VAL A 130 1.34 11.72 -2.34
CA VAL A 130 2.75 11.34 -2.47
C VAL A 130 2.96 9.93 -1.91
N LEU A 131 3.35 8.99 -2.77
CA LEU A 131 3.57 7.59 -2.41
C LEU A 131 5.02 7.29 -2.05
N ALA A 132 5.96 7.94 -2.72
CA ALA A 132 7.40 7.72 -2.50
C ALA A 132 8.23 8.97 -2.82
N LYS A 133 9.40 9.04 -2.17
CA LYS A 133 10.48 10.00 -2.45
C LYS A 133 11.76 9.19 -2.55
N THR A 134 12.36 9.14 -3.72
CA THR A 134 13.56 8.32 -3.98
C THR A 134 14.42 8.95 -5.06
N LYS A 135 15.69 8.58 -5.13
CA LYS A 135 16.59 8.94 -6.23
C LYS A 135 16.49 7.99 -7.42
N GLU A 136 15.79 6.88 -7.25
CA GLU A 136 15.62 5.88 -8.29
C GLU A 136 14.48 6.27 -9.23
N LEU A 137 14.72 6.12 -10.53
CA LEU A 137 13.69 6.25 -11.56
C LEU A 137 12.97 4.92 -11.73
N TRP A 138 11.65 4.97 -11.71
CA TRP A 138 10.80 3.81 -11.95
C TRP A 138 10.34 3.80 -13.41
N ASP A 139 10.55 2.68 -14.09
CA ASP A 139 10.23 2.53 -15.50
C ASP A 139 8.72 2.66 -15.77
N GLY A 140 8.38 3.27 -16.91
CA GLY A 140 7.00 3.38 -17.37
C GLY A 140 6.14 4.39 -16.61
N ILE A 141 6.73 5.22 -15.74
CA ILE A 141 6.05 6.31 -15.03
C ILE A 141 6.40 7.64 -15.68
N PRO A 142 5.40 8.46 -16.12
CA PRO A 142 5.68 9.73 -16.77
C PRO A 142 6.29 10.76 -15.82
N CYS A 143 7.29 11.50 -16.33
CA CYS A 143 7.81 12.70 -15.68
C CYS A 143 6.83 13.85 -15.85
N ILE A 144 6.46 14.54 -14.77
CA ILE A 144 5.57 15.70 -14.81
C ILE A 144 6.40 16.98 -14.62
N GLU A 145 6.32 17.87 -15.61
CA GLU A 145 7.00 19.16 -15.60
C GLU A 145 6.01 20.33 -15.58
N GLY A 146 6.48 21.52 -15.20
CA GLY A 146 5.66 22.74 -15.20
C GLY A 146 4.77 22.92 -13.96
N LEU A 147 4.92 22.07 -12.95
CA LEU A 147 4.24 22.22 -11.67
C LEU A 147 5.18 22.84 -10.63
N GLU A 148 4.76 23.97 -10.06
CA GLU A 148 5.43 24.55 -8.90
C GLU A 148 4.92 23.87 -7.63
N VAL A 149 5.82 23.21 -6.91
CA VAL A 149 5.51 22.54 -5.65
C VAL A 149 6.28 23.15 -4.48
N LYS A 150 5.63 23.15 -3.32
CA LYS A 150 6.21 23.58 -2.04
C LYS A 150 6.90 22.39 -1.36
N LYS A 151 7.14 22.50 -0.05
CA LYS A 151 7.74 21.42 0.75
C LYS A 151 6.83 20.19 0.73
N VAL A 152 7.29 19.14 0.06
CA VAL A 152 6.57 17.87 -0.11
C VAL A 152 6.71 16.99 1.13
N GLN A 153 5.61 16.37 1.54
CA GLN A 153 5.56 15.40 2.64
C GLN A 153 5.06 14.06 2.12
N LEU A 154 5.69 12.98 2.57
CA LEU A 154 5.27 11.63 2.23
C LEU A 154 3.84 11.37 2.76
N TYR A 155 3.03 10.67 1.97
CA TYR A 155 1.64 10.31 2.28
C TYR A 155 0.69 11.50 2.49
N LYS A 156 1.04 12.66 1.95
CA LYS A 156 0.20 13.86 1.90
C LYS A 156 -0.07 14.24 0.45
N GLU A 157 -1.11 15.04 0.23
CA GLU A 157 -1.39 15.63 -1.08
C GLU A 157 -0.19 16.47 -1.55
N LEU A 158 0.16 16.34 -2.84
CA LEU A 158 1.23 17.11 -3.46
C LEU A 158 0.90 18.60 -3.38
N PRO A 159 1.74 19.43 -2.70
CA PRO A 159 1.40 20.83 -2.41
C PRO A 159 1.70 21.72 -3.61
N VAL A 160 0.92 21.59 -4.70
CA VAL A 160 1.04 22.42 -5.90
C VAL A 160 0.63 23.87 -5.62
N SER A 161 1.21 24.82 -6.34
CA SER A 161 0.86 26.23 -6.24
C SER A 161 -0.60 26.47 -6.65
N LYS A 162 -1.21 27.57 -6.19
CA LYS A 162 -2.59 27.93 -6.56
C LYS A 162 -2.76 28.08 -8.08
N ALA A 163 -1.73 28.57 -8.76
CA ALA A 163 -1.73 28.73 -10.21
C ALA A 163 -1.80 27.38 -10.96
N ASN A 164 -1.17 26.36 -10.42
CA ASN A 164 -1.14 25.03 -11.02
C ASN A 164 -2.29 24.09 -10.60
N LYS A 165 -3.13 24.49 -9.63
CA LYS A 165 -4.18 23.58 -9.10
C LYS A 165 -5.11 23.04 -10.17
N LYS A 166 -5.53 23.88 -11.13
CA LYS A 166 -6.42 23.46 -12.21
C LYS A 166 -5.72 22.50 -13.18
N ALA A 167 -4.49 22.83 -13.59
CA ALA A 167 -3.69 21.94 -14.45
C ALA A 167 -3.39 20.60 -13.79
N PHE A 168 -3.10 20.61 -12.48
CA PHE A 168 -2.87 19.40 -11.71
C PHE A 168 -4.14 18.53 -11.60
N GLY A 169 -5.31 19.12 -11.34
CA GLY A 169 -6.57 18.39 -11.36
C GLY A 169 -6.83 17.73 -12.72
N ASN A 170 -6.70 18.50 -13.80
CA ASN A 170 -6.82 17.97 -15.18
C ASN A 170 -5.81 16.85 -15.47
N LEU A 171 -4.57 16.98 -14.98
CA LEU A 171 -3.56 15.93 -15.09
C LEU A 171 -4.01 14.64 -14.41
N LEU A 172 -4.48 14.71 -13.18
CA LEU A 172 -4.93 13.53 -12.42
C LEU A 172 -6.09 12.83 -13.12
N ASP A 173 -7.10 13.59 -13.57
CA ASP A 173 -8.23 13.05 -14.33
C ASP A 173 -7.77 12.38 -15.63
N MET A 174 -6.81 12.99 -16.32
CA MET A 174 -6.24 12.49 -17.56
C MET A 174 -5.51 11.16 -17.38
N THR A 175 -4.80 10.94 -16.28
CA THR A 175 -4.02 9.72 -16.06
C THR A 175 -4.87 8.44 -16.10
N MET A 176 -6.13 8.53 -15.66
CA MET A 176 -7.08 7.43 -15.74
C MET A 176 -7.47 7.11 -17.19
N THR A 177 -7.66 8.13 -18.01
CA THR A 177 -8.02 7.96 -19.43
C THR A 177 -6.83 7.47 -20.25
N LEU A 178 -5.62 7.99 -20.04
CA LEU A 178 -4.40 7.49 -20.66
C LEU A 178 -4.26 5.98 -20.49
N LYS A 179 -4.52 5.50 -19.28
CA LYS A 179 -4.48 4.08 -19.01
C LYS A 179 -5.57 3.27 -19.70
N LYS A 180 -6.81 3.77 -19.74
CA LYS A 180 -7.91 3.09 -20.47
C LYS A 180 -7.57 2.92 -21.95
N CYS A 181 -6.80 3.88 -22.51
CA CYS A 181 -6.37 3.90 -23.91
C CYS A 181 -5.01 3.20 -24.13
N ASP A 182 -4.41 2.60 -23.10
CA ASP A 182 -3.08 1.97 -23.13
C ASP A 182 -1.99 2.93 -23.64
N LEU A 183 -2.09 4.21 -23.27
CA LEU A 183 -1.15 5.25 -23.62
C LEU A 183 -0.19 5.51 -22.46
N ALA A 184 1.12 5.38 -22.72
CA ALA A 184 2.18 5.62 -21.75
C ALA A 184 3.11 6.72 -22.25
N PRO A 185 2.81 8.01 -22.00
CA PRO A 185 3.74 9.09 -22.33
C PRO A 185 4.99 9.02 -21.45
N ASP A 186 6.14 9.38 -22.02
CA ASP A 186 7.40 9.47 -21.26
C ASP A 186 7.38 10.68 -20.33
N LYS A 187 6.73 11.78 -20.78
CA LYS A 187 6.65 13.03 -20.07
C LYS A 187 5.33 13.75 -20.32
N ILE A 188 4.86 14.47 -19.29
CA ILE A 188 3.69 15.35 -19.38
C ILE A 188 4.12 16.73 -18.89
N VAL A 189 3.88 17.75 -19.71
CA VAL A 189 4.21 19.14 -19.38
C VAL A 189 2.93 19.94 -19.15
N CYS A 190 2.85 20.57 -17.98
CA CYS A 190 1.79 21.52 -17.64
C CYS A 190 2.25 22.93 -18.00
N SER A 191 1.64 23.56 -18.99
CA SER A 191 1.93 24.93 -19.40
C SER A 191 0.69 25.80 -19.26
N GLY A 192 0.64 26.60 -18.20
CA GLY A 192 -0.57 27.33 -17.83
C GLY A 192 -1.70 26.36 -17.48
N SER A 193 -2.75 26.33 -18.30
CA SER A 193 -3.86 25.36 -18.15
C SER A 193 -3.71 24.14 -19.06
N ASP A 194 -2.85 24.20 -20.05
CA ASP A 194 -2.75 23.20 -21.11
C ASP A 194 -1.80 22.08 -20.75
N LEU A 195 -2.10 20.88 -21.26
CA LEU A 195 -1.33 19.66 -21.04
C LEU A 195 -0.72 19.19 -22.35
N TYR A 196 0.56 18.88 -22.31
CA TYR A 196 1.35 18.36 -23.42
C TYR A 196 1.87 16.98 -23.08
N LEU A 197 1.57 16.00 -23.93
CA LEU A 197 2.04 14.62 -23.78
C LEU A 197 3.22 14.37 -24.71
N PHE A 198 4.26 13.75 -24.21
CA PHE A 198 5.43 13.40 -25.02
C PHE A 198 5.56 11.87 -25.11
N PHE A 199 5.73 11.40 -26.34
CA PHE A 199 5.95 9.99 -26.69
C PHE A 199 7.19 9.91 -27.57
N GLY A 200 8.38 9.75 -26.99
CA GLY A 200 9.66 9.86 -27.68
C GLY A 200 9.83 11.23 -28.30
N ASN A 201 9.90 11.28 -29.65
CA ASN A 201 10.05 12.49 -30.45
C ASN A 201 8.73 13.18 -30.86
N LYS A 202 7.59 12.69 -30.36
CA LYS A 202 6.25 13.22 -30.68
C LYS A 202 5.71 13.99 -29.47
N CYS A 203 5.14 15.16 -29.75
CA CYS A 203 4.46 15.98 -28.76
C CYS A 203 2.97 16.10 -29.13
N VAL A 204 2.09 15.90 -28.17
CA VAL A 204 0.64 16.05 -28.35
C VAL A 204 0.13 17.12 -27.40
N ASN A 205 -0.35 18.24 -27.94
CA ASN A 205 -1.07 19.24 -27.16
C ASN A 205 -2.53 18.81 -27.06
N VAL A 206 -2.95 18.42 -25.84
CA VAL A 206 -4.34 18.04 -25.56
C VAL A 206 -5.17 19.20 -25.00
N GLY A 207 -4.52 20.35 -24.72
CA GLY A 207 -5.19 21.50 -24.11
C GLY A 207 -5.65 21.22 -22.68
N HIS A 208 -6.81 21.77 -22.31
CA HIS A 208 -7.35 21.68 -20.93
C HIS A 208 -8.85 21.36 -20.85
N THR A 209 -9.49 21.09 -21.99
CA THR A 209 -10.93 20.76 -22.09
C THR A 209 -11.11 19.51 -22.93
N ASN A 210 -12.20 18.77 -22.70
CA ASN A 210 -12.56 17.55 -23.44
C ASN A 210 -11.41 16.53 -23.49
N LEU A 211 -10.64 16.42 -22.41
CA LEU A 211 -9.41 15.62 -22.36
C LEU A 211 -9.68 14.14 -22.68
N GLU A 212 -10.79 13.57 -22.22
CA GLU A 212 -11.12 12.16 -22.47
C GLU A 212 -11.28 11.87 -23.97
N GLU A 213 -12.08 12.69 -24.69
CA GLU A 213 -12.30 12.52 -26.12
C GLU A 213 -11.00 12.68 -26.93
N ARG A 214 -10.19 13.68 -26.58
CA ARG A 214 -8.93 13.96 -27.26
C ARG A 214 -7.91 12.85 -27.06
N ILE A 215 -7.80 12.32 -25.84
CA ILE A 215 -6.90 11.21 -25.53
C ILE A 215 -7.27 9.94 -26.31
N MET A 216 -8.57 9.65 -26.47
CA MET A 216 -9.02 8.50 -27.26
C MET A 216 -8.60 8.59 -28.73
N GLN A 217 -8.36 9.79 -29.26
CA GLN A 217 -7.92 10.00 -30.64
C GLN A 217 -6.39 9.84 -30.82
N ILE A 218 -5.61 9.87 -29.74
CA ILE A 218 -4.15 9.86 -29.80
C ILE A 218 -3.62 8.55 -30.39
N SER A 219 -4.08 7.39 -29.91
CA SER A 219 -3.54 6.08 -30.32
C SER A 219 -3.58 5.87 -31.86
N PRO A 220 -4.74 6.01 -32.54
CA PRO A 220 -4.79 5.83 -33.99
C PRO A 220 -3.97 6.87 -34.76
N ILE A 221 -3.75 8.07 -34.21
CA ILE A 221 -2.92 9.10 -34.85
C ILE A 221 -1.44 8.76 -34.70
N LEU A 222 -1.00 8.34 -33.50
CA LEU A 222 0.38 7.93 -33.27
C LEU A 222 0.79 6.73 -34.14
N GLU A 223 -0.12 5.78 -34.34
CA GLU A 223 0.10 4.64 -35.24
C GLU A 223 0.31 5.08 -36.69
N LYS A 224 -0.49 6.04 -37.18
CA LYS A 224 -0.35 6.58 -38.54
C LYS A 224 0.92 7.39 -38.76
N LEU A 225 1.40 8.09 -37.71
CA LEU A 225 2.63 8.88 -37.77
C LEU A 225 3.90 8.01 -37.83
N GLY A 226 3.83 6.75 -37.40
CA GLY A 226 4.99 5.87 -37.37
C GLY A 226 6.16 6.53 -36.59
N ASP A 227 7.34 6.60 -37.20
CA ASP A 227 8.55 7.19 -36.61
C ASP A 227 8.68 8.71 -36.86
N GLN A 228 7.72 9.34 -37.51
CA GLN A 228 7.76 10.79 -37.76
C GLN A 228 7.56 11.56 -36.47
N GLY A 229 8.53 12.43 -36.12
CA GLY A 229 8.43 13.35 -35.01
C GLY A 229 7.63 14.61 -35.37
N GLY A 230 7.16 15.31 -34.33
CA GLY A 230 6.45 16.58 -34.53
C GLY A 230 5.46 16.86 -33.40
N THR A 231 4.74 17.96 -33.53
CA THR A 231 3.71 18.37 -32.56
C THR A 231 2.33 18.24 -33.17
N LEU A 232 1.46 17.51 -32.50
CA LEU A 232 0.04 17.39 -32.81
C LEU A 232 -0.76 18.31 -31.89
N TYR A 233 -1.64 19.12 -32.47
CA TYR A 233 -2.52 20.03 -31.76
C TYR A 233 -3.96 19.51 -31.81
N LEU A 234 -4.43 18.93 -30.70
CA LEU A 234 -5.81 18.44 -30.55
C LEU A 234 -6.75 19.48 -29.93
N GLU A 235 -6.21 20.60 -29.45
CA GLU A 235 -7.01 21.70 -28.87
C GLU A 235 -7.94 22.40 -29.86
N ASN A 236 -7.67 22.26 -31.16
CA ASN A 236 -8.41 22.90 -32.23
C ASN A 236 -9.47 22.00 -32.90
N PHE A 237 -9.70 20.82 -32.35
CA PHE A 237 -10.67 19.83 -32.85
C PHE A 237 -11.86 19.66 -31.90
#